data_efe0069d931ea5fd018fa68bc833a27f
#
_entry.id   efe0069d931ea5fd018fa68bc833a27f
#
_cell.length_a   1.000
_cell.length_b   1.000
_cell.length_c   1.000
_cell.angle_alpha   90.00
_cell.angle_beta   90.00
_cell.angle_gamma   90.00
#
_symmetry.space_group_name_H-M   'P 1'
#
loop_
_entity.id
_entity.type
_entity.pdbx_description
1 polymer ?
#
loop_
_entity_poly.entity_id
_entity_poly.type
_entity_poly.pdbx_seq_one_letter_code
_entity_poly.pdbx_strand_id
1 'polypeptide(L)'
;MQEDVFTSNCLGLLGLLPDFYLLDFFAKSTNSRGELLIIPVDPINLDLDFWPYLPTGGIPDAILTIKFEDPTPSIKLIIEVKHGAPKSGGVYNDQLARYWDAANKLWPGCCVIIYLTHHRTIPKAEIKYSESRASDEVKIYWLSWFDLYLWVCRQLSVDSQRPHSEKRILDALCYYLFKNGYRTFIGWNQLPSIPIKVPYIRSYAIPYSATIISGVNRIYKHTYDRYHITSGLPLSYKPY
;
A
#
# COMPACT_ATOMS: atom_id res chain seq x y z
N MET A 1 10.82 14.24 5.38
CA MET A 1 10.77 13.24 6.49
C MET A 1 11.78 12.18 6.14
N GLN A 2 12.54 11.69 7.10
CA GLN A 2 13.47 10.58 6.86
C GLN A 2 12.66 9.30 6.62
N GLU A 3 13.07 8.51 5.62
CA GLU A 3 12.40 7.27 5.21
C GLU A 3 12.32 6.26 6.37
N ASP A 4 13.40 6.11 7.12
CA ASP A 4 13.47 5.21 8.28
C ASP A 4 12.44 5.54 9.37
N VAL A 5 12.24 6.85 9.67
CA VAL A 5 11.23 7.29 10.64
C VAL A 5 9.82 7.00 10.15
N PHE A 6 9.57 7.15 8.85
CA PHE A 6 8.28 6.83 8.27
C PHE A 6 8.01 5.33 8.32
N THR A 7 8.98 4.52 7.92
CA THR A 7 8.92 3.06 7.94
C THR A 7 8.66 2.52 9.34
N SER A 8 9.48 2.92 10.32
CA SER A 8 9.35 2.44 11.70
C SER A 8 8.03 2.84 12.35
N ASN A 9 7.52 4.04 12.06
CA ASN A 9 6.22 4.46 12.58
C ASN A 9 5.07 3.65 11.96
N CYS A 10 5.07 3.43 10.65
CA CYS A 10 3.99 2.70 10.00
C CYS A 10 4.04 1.20 10.33
N LEU A 11 5.16 0.55 10.10
CA LEU A 11 5.29 -0.89 10.36
C LEU A 11 5.32 -1.19 11.85
N GLY A 12 5.88 -0.29 12.68
CA GLY A 12 5.88 -0.42 14.13
C GLY A 12 4.45 -0.36 14.72
N LEU A 13 3.63 0.62 14.29
CA LEU A 13 2.21 0.65 14.70
C LEU A 13 1.45 -0.58 14.21
N LEU A 14 1.71 -1.05 12.99
CA LEU A 14 1.10 -2.26 12.47
C LEU A 14 1.51 -3.50 13.28
N GLY A 15 2.78 -3.59 13.71
CA GLY A 15 3.32 -4.66 14.54
C GLY A 15 2.83 -4.64 16.00
N LEU A 16 2.18 -3.56 16.47
CA LEU A 16 1.50 -3.52 17.77
C LEU A 16 0.08 -4.10 17.73
N LEU A 17 -0.44 -4.37 16.54
CA LEU A 17 -1.72 -5.05 16.36
C LEU A 17 -1.53 -6.56 16.46
N PRO A 18 -2.60 -7.33 16.68
CA PRO A 18 -2.55 -8.80 16.57
C PRO A 18 -1.95 -9.25 15.23
N ASP A 19 -1.20 -10.34 15.25
CA ASP A 19 -0.41 -10.87 14.13
C ASP A 19 -1.16 -11.00 12.81
N PHE A 20 -2.45 -11.34 12.87
CA PHE A 20 -3.28 -11.49 11.68
C PHE A 20 -3.40 -10.20 10.85
N TYR A 21 -3.21 -9.01 11.45
CA TYR A 21 -3.24 -7.75 10.72
C TYR A 21 -2.02 -7.60 9.80
N LEU A 22 -0.83 -7.96 10.27
CA LEU A 22 0.38 -8.00 9.46
C LEU A 22 0.22 -8.98 8.29
N LEU A 23 -0.29 -10.19 8.59
CA LEU A 23 -0.50 -11.22 7.58
C LEU A 23 -1.52 -10.79 6.53
N ASP A 24 -2.70 -10.28 6.95
CA ASP A 24 -3.75 -9.82 6.02
C ASP A 24 -3.24 -8.66 5.15
N PHE A 25 -2.41 -7.78 5.67
CA PHE A 25 -1.82 -6.71 4.89
C PHE A 25 -0.82 -7.25 3.86
N PHE A 26 0.18 -8.03 4.29
CA PHE A 26 1.21 -8.52 3.38
C PHE A 26 0.71 -9.55 2.36
N ALA A 27 -0.31 -10.33 2.68
CA ALA A 27 -0.96 -11.24 1.73
C ALA A 27 -1.60 -10.53 0.52
N LYS A 28 -1.80 -9.20 0.59
CA LYS A 28 -2.31 -8.39 -0.53
C LYS A 28 -1.22 -7.98 -1.53
N SER A 29 0.05 -8.29 -1.24
CA SER A 29 1.15 -7.98 -2.14
C SER A 29 1.07 -8.80 -3.43
N THR A 30 1.46 -8.18 -4.55
CA THR A 30 1.41 -8.78 -5.88
C THR A 30 2.78 -8.76 -6.55
N ASN A 31 3.11 -9.81 -7.29
CA ASN A 31 4.33 -9.84 -8.11
C ASN A 31 4.14 -9.10 -9.45
N SER A 32 5.18 -9.06 -10.28
CA SER A 32 5.16 -8.40 -11.59
C SER A 32 4.11 -8.96 -12.57
N ARG A 33 3.62 -10.19 -12.34
CA ARG A 33 2.57 -10.87 -13.11
C ARG A 33 1.16 -10.60 -12.58
N GLY A 34 1.03 -10.00 -11.37
CA GLY A 34 -0.24 -9.74 -10.70
C GLY A 34 -0.71 -10.91 -9.81
N GLU A 35 0.16 -11.88 -9.54
CA GLU A 35 -0.12 -12.99 -8.64
C GLU A 35 0.05 -12.54 -7.20
N LEU A 36 -0.89 -12.93 -6.32
CA LEU A 36 -0.84 -12.62 -4.89
C LEU A 36 0.23 -13.43 -4.16
N LEU A 37 0.80 -12.86 -3.12
CA LEU A 37 1.62 -13.60 -2.17
C LEU A 37 0.76 -14.61 -1.40
N ILE A 38 1.15 -15.86 -1.48
CA ILE A 38 0.51 -16.94 -0.70
C ILE A 38 1.33 -17.14 0.58
N ILE A 39 0.71 -16.83 1.70
CA ILE A 39 1.25 -17.12 3.04
C ILE A 39 0.48 -18.36 3.54
N PRO A 40 1.16 -19.43 3.95
CA PRO A 40 0.50 -20.59 4.56
C PRO A 40 -0.38 -20.17 5.75
N VAL A 41 -1.45 -20.90 5.98
CA VAL A 41 -2.35 -20.66 7.12
C VAL A 41 -1.73 -21.14 8.44
N ASP A 42 -2.25 -20.61 9.55
CA ASP A 42 -1.92 -21.02 10.92
C ASP A 42 -0.44 -20.84 11.33
N PRO A 43 0.14 -19.63 11.19
CA PRO A 43 1.42 -19.34 11.80
C PRO A 43 1.30 -19.35 13.33
N ILE A 44 2.32 -19.84 14.01
CA ILE A 44 2.37 -19.87 15.48
C ILE A 44 2.96 -18.59 16.08
N ASN A 45 3.74 -17.84 15.31
CA ASN A 45 4.36 -16.59 15.76
C ASN A 45 4.87 -15.75 14.59
N LEU A 46 4.83 -14.43 14.76
CA LEU A 46 5.45 -13.44 13.89
C LEU A 46 6.51 -12.66 14.67
N ASP A 47 7.62 -12.38 13.98
CA ASP A 47 8.72 -11.59 14.54
C ASP A 47 9.15 -10.54 13.50
N LEU A 48 9.00 -9.25 13.85
CA LEU A 48 9.33 -8.12 12.98
C LEU A 48 10.59 -7.44 13.49
N ASP A 49 11.68 -7.61 12.76
CA ASP A 49 12.99 -7.03 13.04
C ASP A 49 13.26 -5.86 12.10
N PHE A 50 13.67 -4.71 12.66
CA PHE A 50 13.99 -3.51 11.90
C PHE A 50 15.49 -3.39 11.68
N TRP A 51 15.87 -3.02 10.45
CA TRP A 51 17.25 -2.83 10.01
C TRP A 51 18.18 -4.02 10.29
N PRO A 52 17.74 -5.25 10.04
CA PRO A 52 18.57 -6.42 10.25
C PRO A 52 19.73 -6.45 9.25
N TYR A 53 20.89 -6.92 9.69
CA TYR A 53 22.03 -7.07 8.82
C TYR A 53 21.97 -8.40 8.04
N LEU A 54 21.93 -8.32 6.71
CA LEU A 54 22.10 -9.46 5.81
C LEU A 54 23.56 -9.54 5.35
N PRO A 55 24.31 -10.59 5.69
CA PRO A 55 25.67 -10.78 5.20
C PRO A 55 25.71 -10.68 3.66
N THR A 56 26.59 -9.85 3.11
CA THR A 56 26.73 -9.53 1.68
C THR A 56 25.54 -8.80 1.04
N GLY A 57 24.36 -8.80 1.65
CA GLY A 57 23.14 -8.13 1.18
C GLY A 57 23.06 -6.66 1.58
N GLY A 58 23.45 -6.35 2.80
CA GLY A 58 23.30 -5.04 3.41
C GLY A 58 22.20 -5.03 4.49
N ILE A 59 21.54 -3.91 4.64
CA ILE A 59 20.54 -3.69 5.70
C ILE A 59 19.20 -3.37 5.03
N PRO A 60 18.25 -4.32 4.94
CA PRO A 60 16.88 -4.01 4.54
C PRO A 60 16.15 -3.22 5.63
N ASP A 61 15.05 -2.57 5.30
CA ASP A 61 14.29 -1.79 6.26
C ASP A 61 13.67 -2.65 7.37
N ALA A 62 13.20 -3.85 7.02
CA ALA A 62 12.74 -4.83 8.01
C ALA A 62 12.77 -6.26 7.46
N ILE A 63 12.73 -7.23 8.38
CA ILE A 63 12.43 -8.64 8.08
C ILE A 63 11.26 -9.07 8.96
N LEU A 64 10.18 -9.55 8.34
CA LEU A 64 9.10 -10.24 9.03
C LEU A 64 9.34 -11.74 8.92
N THR A 65 9.57 -12.38 10.05
CA THR A 65 9.69 -13.84 10.17
C THR A 65 8.34 -14.44 10.54
N ILE A 66 7.83 -15.34 9.70
CA ILE A 66 6.59 -16.06 9.93
C ILE A 66 6.97 -17.49 10.32
N LYS A 67 6.67 -17.89 11.55
CA LYS A 67 6.98 -19.22 12.10
C LYS A 67 5.75 -20.11 12.06
N PHE A 68 5.97 -21.38 11.74
CA PHE A 68 4.94 -22.41 11.68
C PHE A 68 5.34 -23.58 12.61
N GLU A 69 4.40 -24.48 12.90
CA GLU A 69 4.73 -25.72 13.59
C GLU A 69 5.65 -26.61 12.77
N ASP A 70 6.54 -27.33 13.47
CA ASP A 70 7.40 -28.33 12.82
C ASP A 70 6.56 -29.39 12.07
N PRO A 71 6.97 -29.80 10.87
CA PRO A 71 8.25 -29.54 10.19
C PRO A 71 8.21 -28.36 9.19
N THR A 72 7.20 -27.50 9.21
CA THR A 72 7.07 -26.42 8.23
C THR A 72 8.15 -25.33 8.45
N PRO A 73 8.99 -25.02 7.45
CA PRO A 73 10.03 -24.02 7.61
C PRO A 73 9.43 -22.61 7.75
N SER A 74 10.09 -21.76 8.53
CA SER A 74 9.73 -20.35 8.66
C SER A 74 9.90 -19.61 7.33
N ILE A 75 9.01 -18.68 7.03
CA ILE A 75 9.11 -17.80 5.86
C ILE A 75 9.66 -16.44 6.28
N LYS A 76 10.56 -15.87 5.47
CA LYS A 76 11.14 -14.54 5.67
C LYS A 76 10.60 -13.57 4.60
N LEU A 77 9.89 -12.55 5.02
CA LEU A 77 9.55 -11.41 4.18
C LEU A 77 10.61 -10.33 4.37
N ILE A 78 11.49 -10.15 3.38
CA ILE A 78 12.51 -9.11 3.37
C ILE A 78 11.86 -7.83 2.84
N ILE A 79 11.71 -6.83 3.68
CA ILE A 79 10.93 -5.63 3.37
C ILE A 79 11.89 -4.49 3.03
N GLU A 80 11.77 -3.98 1.82
CA GLU A 80 12.43 -2.75 1.37
C GLU A 80 11.37 -1.68 1.11
N VAL A 81 11.59 -0.51 1.66
CA VAL A 81 10.67 0.62 1.63
C VAL A 81 11.21 1.74 0.76
N LYS A 82 10.32 2.40 0.03
CA LYS A 82 10.60 3.67 -0.66
C LYS A 82 9.47 4.67 -0.43
N HIS A 83 9.81 5.76 0.26
CA HIS A 83 8.90 6.86 0.54
C HIS A 83 9.36 8.14 -0.16
N GLY A 84 9.33 8.13 -1.50
CA GLY A 84 9.70 9.28 -2.33
C GLY A 84 11.18 9.35 -2.72
N ALA A 85 12.06 8.56 -2.11
CA ALA A 85 13.43 8.41 -2.57
C ALA A 85 13.50 7.45 -3.78
N PRO A 86 14.39 7.69 -4.75
CA PRO A 86 14.65 6.74 -5.81
C PRO A 86 15.30 5.48 -5.22
N LYS A 87 15.13 4.34 -5.92
CA LYS A 87 15.81 3.09 -5.57
C LYS A 87 17.33 3.30 -5.53
N SER A 88 17.97 2.93 -4.43
CA SER A 88 19.42 3.04 -4.27
C SER A 88 20.15 1.89 -4.98
N GLY A 89 21.41 2.13 -5.39
CA GLY A 89 22.30 1.10 -5.93
C GLY A 89 22.70 1.30 -7.41
N GLY A 90 21.98 2.10 -8.19
CA GLY A 90 22.31 2.36 -9.61
C GLY A 90 22.32 1.09 -10.47
N VAL A 91 22.88 1.19 -11.69
CA VAL A 91 22.86 0.11 -12.69
C VAL A 91 23.67 -1.13 -12.29
N TYR A 92 24.66 -0.99 -11.41
CA TYR A 92 25.59 -2.08 -11.07
C TYR A 92 25.33 -2.73 -9.71
N ASN A 93 24.45 -2.16 -8.88
CA ASN A 93 24.27 -2.61 -7.50
C ASN A 93 22.79 -2.55 -7.11
N ASP A 94 21.97 -3.38 -7.77
CA ASP A 94 20.55 -3.43 -7.50
C ASP A 94 20.24 -3.94 -6.09
N GLN A 95 19.54 -3.13 -5.32
CA GLN A 95 19.30 -3.37 -3.90
C GLN A 95 18.42 -4.61 -3.66
N LEU A 96 17.33 -4.77 -4.43
CA LEU A 96 16.41 -5.89 -4.25
C LEU A 96 17.04 -7.22 -4.67
N ALA A 97 17.77 -7.22 -5.80
CA ALA A 97 18.51 -8.41 -6.24
C ALA A 97 19.57 -8.84 -5.22
N ARG A 98 20.31 -7.89 -4.66
CA ARG A 98 21.31 -8.14 -3.65
C ARG A 98 20.72 -8.69 -2.34
N TYR A 99 19.58 -8.16 -1.91
CA TYR A 99 18.86 -8.70 -0.75
C TYR A 99 18.38 -10.12 -1.00
N TRP A 100 17.83 -10.38 -2.21
CA TRP A 100 17.43 -11.71 -2.60
C TRP A 100 18.60 -12.71 -2.55
N ASP A 101 19.71 -12.38 -3.20
CA ASP A 101 20.89 -13.26 -3.26
C ASP A 101 21.43 -13.58 -1.87
N ALA A 102 21.46 -12.59 -0.97
CA ALA A 102 21.87 -12.78 0.41
C ALA A 102 20.87 -13.62 1.21
N ALA A 103 19.58 -13.30 1.12
CA ALA A 103 18.53 -13.98 1.87
C ALA A 103 18.36 -15.43 1.38
N ASN A 104 18.39 -15.67 0.06
CA ASN A 104 18.23 -17.02 -0.49
C ASN A 104 19.42 -17.96 -0.14
N LYS A 105 20.61 -17.40 0.08
CA LYS A 105 21.75 -18.18 0.63
C LYS A 105 21.53 -18.58 2.09
N LEU A 106 20.92 -17.70 2.89
CA LEU A 106 20.66 -17.95 4.31
C LEU A 106 19.43 -18.84 4.52
N TRP A 107 18.41 -18.66 3.73
CA TRP A 107 17.10 -19.32 3.84
C TRP A 107 16.60 -19.83 2.48
N PRO A 108 17.22 -20.85 1.88
CA PRO A 108 16.93 -21.31 0.54
C PRO A 108 15.44 -21.67 0.38
N GLY A 109 14.78 -21.04 -0.57
CA GLY A 109 13.35 -21.27 -0.87
C GLY A 109 12.36 -20.74 0.16
N CYS A 110 12.82 -20.20 1.30
CA CYS A 110 12.00 -19.75 2.42
C CYS A 110 11.98 -18.23 2.58
N CYS A 111 12.32 -17.47 1.54
CA CYS A 111 12.28 -16.01 1.58
C CYS A 111 11.58 -15.41 0.36
N VAL A 112 11.08 -14.22 0.51
CA VAL A 112 10.54 -13.36 -0.55
C VAL A 112 10.91 -11.91 -0.27
N ILE A 113 11.01 -11.09 -1.32
CA ILE A 113 11.21 -9.65 -1.20
C ILE A 113 9.86 -8.95 -1.25
N ILE A 114 9.60 -8.08 -0.30
CA ILE A 114 8.46 -7.16 -0.31
C ILE A 114 8.98 -5.76 -0.63
N TYR A 115 8.58 -5.23 -1.78
CA TYR A 115 8.91 -3.87 -2.20
C TYR A 115 7.73 -2.94 -1.91
N LEU A 116 7.81 -2.15 -0.83
CA LEU A 116 6.74 -1.25 -0.36
C LEU A 116 7.05 0.18 -0.76
N THR A 117 6.24 0.76 -1.66
CA THR A 117 6.56 2.06 -2.27
C THR A 117 5.42 3.07 -2.19
N HIS A 118 5.72 4.33 -2.55
CA HIS A 118 4.74 5.40 -2.70
C HIS A 118 3.96 5.36 -4.03
N HIS A 119 4.33 4.49 -4.95
CA HIS A 119 3.64 4.39 -6.23
C HIS A 119 2.20 3.90 -6.04
N ARG A 120 1.28 4.40 -6.88
CA ARG A 120 -0.13 3.95 -6.90
C ARG A 120 -0.34 2.71 -7.76
N THR A 121 0.63 2.39 -8.57
CA THR A 121 0.62 1.23 -9.48
C THR A 121 1.96 0.53 -9.39
N ILE A 122 1.93 -0.79 -9.60
CA ILE A 122 3.14 -1.61 -9.53
C ILE A 122 4.26 -1.06 -10.44
N PRO A 123 5.47 -0.80 -9.93
CA PRO A 123 6.60 -0.31 -10.70
C PRO A 123 7.26 -1.46 -11.48
N LYS A 124 6.53 -2.01 -12.48
CA LYS A 124 6.93 -3.21 -13.22
C LYS A 124 8.33 -3.14 -13.83
N ALA A 125 8.74 -1.96 -14.31
CA ALA A 125 10.06 -1.80 -14.92
C ALA A 125 11.19 -1.98 -13.88
N GLU A 126 11.03 -1.40 -12.69
CA GLU A 126 12.00 -1.53 -11.59
C GLU A 126 12.07 -2.97 -11.07
N ILE A 127 10.91 -3.62 -10.90
CA ILE A 127 10.87 -5.01 -10.44
C ILE A 127 11.51 -5.94 -11.47
N LYS A 128 11.15 -5.84 -12.75
CA LYS A 128 11.75 -6.65 -13.82
C LYS A 128 13.25 -6.43 -13.93
N TYR A 129 13.71 -5.20 -13.73
CA TYR A 129 15.11 -4.91 -13.71
C TYR A 129 15.82 -5.66 -12.57
N SER A 130 15.27 -5.64 -11.35
CA SER A 130 15.80 -6.40 -10.21
C SER A 130 15.76 -7.91 -10.46
N GLU A 131 14.65 -8.42 -11.01
CA GLU A 131 14.50 -9.82 -11.40
C GLU A 131 15.61 -10.26 -12.38
N SER A 132 16.00 -9.39 -13.32
CA SER A 132 17.07 -9.69 -14.30
C SER A 132 18.49 -9.64 -13.71
N ARG A 133 18.67 -9.12 -12.49
CA ARG A 133 19.95 -8.96 -11.82
C ARG A 133 20.22 -9.99 -10.71
N ALA A 134 19.16 -10.62 -10.22
CA ALA A 134 19.30 -11.68 -9.24
C ALA A 134 19.95 -12.93 -9.84
N SER A 135 20.67 -13.69 -9.02
CA SER A 135 21.36 -14.90 -9.44
C SER A 135 20.44 -16.06 -9.80
N ASP A 136 19.26 -16.09 -9.16
CA ASP A 136 18.25 -17.13 -9.32
C ASP A 136 16.87 -16.52 -9.55
N GLU A 137 15.83 -17.35 -9.74
CA GLU A 137 14.44 -16.90 -9.85
C GLU A 137 14.01 -16.21 -8.57
N VAL A 138 13.99 -14.86 -8.63
CA VAL A 138 13.66 -14.02 -7.50
C VAL A 138 12.15 -13.88 -7.32
N LYS A 139 11.71 -13.90 -6.05
CA LYS A 139 10.32 -13.67 -5.68
C LYS A 139 10.17 -12.26 -5.10
N ILE A 140 9.83 -11.30 -5.97
CA ILE A 140 9.57 -9.92 -5.57
C ILE A 140 8.06 -9.66 -5.63
N TYR A 141 7.50 -9.25 -4.50
CA TYR A 141 6.12 -8.79 -4.36
C TYR A 141 6.09 -7.32 -4.01
N TRP A 142 5.09 -6.64 -4.46
CA TRP A 142 4.93 -5.20 -4.30
C TRP A 142 3.65 -4.85 -3.56
N LEU A 143 3.75 -3.82 -2.73
CA LEU A 143 2.66 -3.12 -2.07
C LEU A 143 2.86 -1.61 -2.17
N SER A 144 1.79 -0.87 -2.04
CA SER A 144 1.81 0.58 -1.94
C SER A 144 1.48 1.05 -0.52
N TRP A 145 2.06 2.17 -0.11
CA TRP A 145 1.60 2.89 1.08
C TRP A 145 0.14 3.36 0.95
N PHE A 146 -0.35 3.59 -0.28
CA PHE A 146 -1.77 3.85 -0.53
C PHE A 146 -2.65 2.64 -0.23
N ASP A 147 -2.14 1.42 -0.51
CA ASP A 147 -2.86 0.18 -0.16
C ASP A 147 -2.93 0.02 1.35
N LEU A 148 -1.87 0.35 2.10
CA LEU A 148 -1.91 0.38 3.55
C LEU A 148 -2.95 1.38 4.07
N TYR A 149 -2.97 2.61 3.54
CA TYR A 149 -3.97 3.59 3.93
C TYR A 149 -5.41 3.11 3.68
N LEU A 150 -5.68 2.58 2.49
CA LEU A 150 -6.99 2.03 2.14
C LEU A 150 -7.37 0.84 3.03
N TRP A 151 -6.42 -0.03 3.30
CA TRP A 151 -6.60 -1.18 4.15
C TRP A 151 -6.95 -0.75 5.59
N VAL A 152 -6.21 0.20 6.17
CA VAL A 152 -6.51 0.76 7.50
C VAL A 152 -7.91 1.39 7.54
N CYS A 153 -8.27 2.20 6.54
CA CYS A 153 -9.62 2.78 6.45
C CYS A 153 -10.71 1.71 6.44
N ARG A 154 -10.51 0.60 5.70
CA ARG A 154 -11.44 -0.53 5.70
C ARG A 154 -11.52 -1.20 7.07
N GLN A 155 -10.37 -1.44 7.71
CA GLN A 155 -10.34 -2.01 9.05
C GLN A 155 -11.14 -1.15 10.05
N LEU A 156 -11.04 0.16 9.98
CA LEU A 156 -11.79 1.09 10.84
C LEU A 156 -13.30 1.12 10.54
N SER A 157 -13.71 0.80 9.31
CA SER A 157 -15.12 0.86 8.89
C SER A 157 -15.94 -0.41 9.19
N VAL A 158 -15.27 -1.57 9.30
CA VAL A 158 -15.98 -2.88 9.30
C VAL A 158 -16.40 -3.35 10.69
N ASP A 159 -15.70 -2.97 11.77
CA ASP A 159 -15.91 -3.58 13.06
C ASP A 159 -16.22 -2.58 14.17
N SER A 160 -17.51 -2.52 14.55
CA SER A 160 -17.99 -1.70 15.68
C SER A 160 -17.65 -2.29 17.05
N GLN A 161 -17.30 -3.57 17.14
CA GLN A 161 -16.99 -4.30 18.39
C GLN A 161 -15.49 -4.48 18.64
N ARG A 162 -14.64 -3.91 17.79
CA ARG A 162 -13.19 -4.01 17.90
C ARG A 162 -12.68 -3.49 19.26
N PRO A 163 -11.68 -4.15 19.88
CA PRO A 163 -11.03 -3.66 21.09
C PRO A 163 -10.56 -2.21 20.94
N HIS A 164 -10.78 -1.40 21.97
CA HIS A 164 -10.46 0.03 21.94
C HIS A 164 -8.96 0.29 21.68
N SER A 165 -8.08 -0.58 22.18
CA SER A 165 -6.62 -0.52 21.93
C SER A 165 -6.29 -0.64 20.46
N GLU A 166 -6.83 -1.64 19.76
CA GLU A 166 -6.61 -1.85 18.32
C GLU A 166 -7.14 -0.68 17.50
N LYS A 167 -8.35 -0.20 17.85
CA LYS A 167 -8.94 0.97 17.17
C LYS A 167 -8.03 2.19 17.29
N ARG A 168 -7.47 2.47 18.47
CA ARG A 168 -6.55 3.59 18.68
C ARG A 168 -5.28 3.47 17.84
N ILE A 169 -4.73 2.26 17.70
CA ILE A 169 -3.54 2.02 16.86
C ILE A 169 -3.88 2.26 15.39
N LEU A 170 -5.01 1.71 14.92
CA LEU A 170 -5.47 1.92 13.54
C LEU A 170 -5.79 3.39 13.24
N ASP A 171 -6.41 4.12 14.17
CA ASP A 171 -6.68 5.56 14.05
C ASP A 171 -5.35 6.35 13.97
N ALA A 172 -4.36 6.01 14.80
CA ALA A 172 -3.05 6.64 14.78
C ALA A 172 -2.33 6.38 13.45
N LEU A 173 -2.35 5.14 12.96
CA LEU A 173 -1.75 4.76 11.68
C LEU A 173 -2.46 5.46 10.50
N CYS A 174 -3.79 5.47 10.50
CA CYS A 174 -4.60 6.17 9.50
C CYS A 174 -4.25 7.67 9.45
N TYR A 175 -4.21 8.33 10.62
CA TYR A 175 -3.86 9.74 10.75
C TYR A 175 -2.43 10.02 10.27
N TYR A 176 -1.48 9.16 10.64
CA TYR A 176 -0.08 9.32 10.25
C TYR A 176 0.10 9.21 8.74
N LEU A 177 -0.50 8.19 8.09
CA LEU A 177 -0.50 8.03 6.64
C LEU A 177 -1.17 9.23 5.95
N PHE A 178 -2.33 9.67 6.45
CA PHE A 178 -3.05 10.83 5.92
C PHE A 178 -2.19 12.11 5.96
N LYS A 179 -1.49 12.36 7.07
CA LYS A 179 -0.60 13.53 7.22
C LYS A 179 0.59 13.48 6.27
N ASN A 180 1.03 12.29 5.89
CA ASN A 180 2.12 12.07 4.95
C ASN A 180 1.67 12.00 3.48
N GLY A 181 0.43 12.40 3.18
CA GLY A 181 -0.07 12.56 1.82
C GLY A 181 -0.73 11.32 1.21
N TYR A 182 -0.82 10.21 1.94
CA TYR A 182 -1.53 9.01 1.51
C TYR A 182 -3.03 9.22 1.69
N ARG A 183 -3.63 9.89 0.71
CA ARG A 183 -5.06 10.22 0.68
C ARG A 183 -5.70 9.58 -0.52
N THR A 184 -6.87 9.01 -0.34
CA THR A 184 -7.74 8.63 -1.43
C THR A 184 -8.86 9.64 -1.57
N PHE A 185 -9.33 9.83 -2.78
CA PHE A 185 -10.53 10.60 -3.00
C PHE A 185 -11.73 9.80 -2.45
N ILE A 186 -12.28 10.24 -1.33
CA ILE A 186 -13.40 9.58 -0.65
C ILE A 186 -14.77 10.13 -1.04
N GLY A 187 -14.82 10.95 -2.08
CA GLY A 187 -16.04 11.54 -2.62
C GLY A 187 -16.09 13.07 -2.49
N TRP A 188 -16.90 13.68 -3.31
CA TRP A 188 -17.10 15.13 -3.38
C TRP A 188 -17.72 15.70 -2.10
N ASN A 189 -18.47 14.90 -1.36
CA ASN A 189 -19.17 15.30 -0.13
C ASN A 189 -18.22 15.67 1.01
N GLN A 190 -16.93 15.36 0.91
CA GLN A 190 -15.91 15.68 1.92
C GLN A 190 -14.97 16.81 1.48
N LEU A 191 -15.18 17.37 0.29
CA LEU A 191 -14.50 18.60 -0.06
C LEU A 191 -15.11 19.73 0.78
N PRO A 192 -14.28 20.55 1.47
CA PRO A 192 -14.82 21.77 2.07
C PRO A 192 -15.52 22.52 0.95
N SER A 193 -16.73 22.99 1.22
CA SER A 193 -17.45 23.87 0.30
C SER A 193 -16.56 25.09 0.06
N ILE A 194 -15.80 25.07 -1.03
CA ILE A 194 -15.07 26.23 -1.49
C ILE A 194 -16.17 27.17 -1.97
N PRO A 195 -16.38 28.33 -1.32
CA PRO A 195 -17.30 29.32 -1.82
C PRO A 195 -16.74 29.76 -3.17
N ILE A 196 -17.26 29.17 -4.26
CA ILE A 196 -16.98 29.66 -5.60
C ILE A 196 -17.63 31.05 -5.63
N LYS A 197 -16.84 32.09 -5.35
CA LYS A 197 -17.21 33.44 -5.73
C LYS A 197 -17.23 33.42 -7.27
N VAL A 198 -18.37 33.03 -7.84
CA VAL A 198 -18.60 33.28 -9.24
C VAL A 198 -18.54 34.80 -9.38
N PRO A 199 -17.56 35.37 -10.10
CA PRO A 199 -17.57 36.79 -10.33
C PRO A 199 -18.91 37.07 -11.06
N TYR A 200 -19.66 38.01 -10.55
CA TYR A 200 -20.93 38.42 -11.12
C TYR A 200 -20.64 38.95 -12.52
N ILE A 201 -20.63 38.05 -13.49
CA ILE A 201 -20.55 38.43 -14.89
C ILE A 201 -21.92 39.01 -15.22
N ARG A 202 -21.99 40.36 -15.23
CA ARG A 202 -23.16 41.07 -15.75
C ARG A 202 -23.58 40.38 -17.06
N SER A 203 -24.79 39.88 -17.05
CA SER A 203 -25.39 39.10 -18.10
C SER A 203 -25.32 39.83 -19.46
N TYR A 204 -24.35 39.47 -20.25
CA TYR A 204 -24.59 39.42 -21.67
C TYR A 204 -25.17 38.03 -21.95
N ALA A 205 -26.40 37.99 -22.39
CA ALA A 205 -27.14 36.77 -22.73
C ALA A 205 -26.39 36.01 -23.83
N ILE A 206 -25.49 35.13 -23.44
CA ILE A 206 -24.90 34.12 -24.31
C ILE A 206 -25.49 32.78 -23.83
N PRO A 207 -26.15 32.01 -24.70
CA PRO A 207 -26.79 30.74 -24.29
C PRO A 207 -25.79 29.63 -24.04
N TYR A 208 -24.72 29.91 -23.27
CA TYR A 208 -23.67 28.91 -22.93
C TYR A 208 -23.96 28.12 -21.66
N SER A 209 -24.92 28.54 -20.83
CA SER A 209 -25.19 27.87 -19.55
C SER A 209 -25.72 26.44 -19.71
N ALA A 210 -26.52 26.16 -20.73
CA ALA A 210 -27.06 24.82 -20.94
C ALA A 210 -25.99 23.79 -21.40
N THR A 211 -25.01 24.24 -22.18
CA THR A 211 -23.98 23.36 -22.73
C THR A 211 -22.92 22.98 -21.66
N ILE A 212 -22.58 23.93 -20.78
CA ILE A 212 -21.63 23.66 -19.69
C ILE A 212 -22.25 22.73 -18.65
N ILE A 213 -23.54 22.94 -18.30
CA ILE A 213 -24.24 22.07 -17.34
C ILE A 213 -24.43 20.67 -17.92
N SER A 214 -24.71 20.54 -19.24
CA SER A 214 -24.82 19.23 -19.89
C SER A 214 -23.45 18.53 -20.00
N GLY A 215 -22.34 19.28 -20.17
CA GLY A 215 -20.99 18.76 -20.18
C GLY A 215 -20.55 18.24 -18.82
N VAL A 216 -20.82 18.99 -17.76
CA VAL A 216 -20.52 18.58 -16.37
C VAL A 216 -21.34 17.34 -16.01
N ASN A 217 -22.64 17.31 -16.32
CA ASN A 217 -23.46 16.13 -16.06
C ASN A 217 -23.02 14.89 -16.85
N ARG A 218 -22.48 15.05 -18.08
CA ARG A 218 -21.90 13.93 -18.84
C ARG A 218 -20.61 13.42 -18.21
N ILE A 219 -19.74 14.30 -17.73
CA ILE A 219 -18.52 13.91 -17.04
C ILE A 219 -18.86 13.17 -15.75
N TYR A 220 -19.81 13.69 -14.96
CA TYR A 220 -20.30 13.05 -13.74
C TYR A 220 -20.89 11.66 -14.02
N LYS A 221 -21.77 11.54 -15.01
CA LYS A 221 -22.39 10.26 -15.36
C LYS A 221 -21.34 9.23 -15.81
N HIS A 222 -20.37 9.64 -16.65
CA HIS A 222 -19.35 8.74 -17.17
C HIS A 222 -18.35 8.30 -16.10
N THR A 223 -18.04 9.19 -15.15
CA THR A 223 -17.15 8.86 -14.02
C THR A 223 -17.87 7.96 -13.02
N TYR A 224 -19.15 8.23 -12.75
CA TYR A 224 -19.97 7.45 -11.85
C TYR A 224 -20.20 6.01 -12.34
N ASP A 225 -20.53 5.84 -13.62
CA ASP A 225 -20.73 4.53 -14.24
C ASP A 225 -19.44 3.68 -14.23
N ARG A 226 -18.26 4.31 -14.34
CA ARG A 226 -16.97 3.58 -14.24
C ARG A 226 -16.65 3.09 -12.82
N TYR A 227 -17.01 3.86 -11.80
CA TYR A 227 -16.75 3.48 -10.41
C TYR A 227 -17.78 2.46 -9.87
N HIS A 228 -19.03 2.49 -10.35
CA HIS A 228 -20.04 1.51 -9.95
C HIS A 228 -19.75 0.09 -10.45
N ILE A 229 -19.12 -0.05 -11.61
CA ILE A 229 -18.77 -1.38 -12.16
C ILE A 229 -17.69 -2.07 -11.32
N THR A 230 -16.89 -1.31 -10.55
CA THR A 230 -15.76 -1.86 -9.79
C THR A 230 -15.98 -2.01 -8.28
N SER A 231 -17.04 -1.41 -7.70
CA SER A 231 -17.15 -1.36 -6.24
C SER A 231 -18.28 -2.19 -5.60
N GLY A 232 -19.27 -2.63 -6.37
CA GLY A 232 -20.36 -3.51 -5.86
C GLY A 232 -21.20 -2.95 -4.70
N LEU A 233 -21.11 -1.63 -4.40
CA LEU A 233 -21.86 -1.00 -3.31
C LEU A 233 -23.09 -0.28 -3.84
N PRO A 234 -24.31 -0.56 -3.32
CA PRO A 234 -25.50 0.15 -3.69
C PRO A 234 -25.51 1.53 -3.00
N LEU A 235 -25.33 2.58 -3.78
CA LEU A 235 -25.59 3.93 -3.31
C LEU A 235 -27.01 4.33 -3.70
N SER A 236 -27.88 4.43 -2.70
CA SER A 236 -29.21 5.01 -2.87
C SER A 236 -29.09 6.54 -2.94
N TYR A 237 -29.12 7.09 -4.12
CA TYR A 237 -29.22 8.55 -4.34
C TYR A 237 -30.68 8.93 -4.55
N LYS A 238 -31.22 9.80 -3.70
CA LYS A 238 -32.47 10.50 -3.96
C LYS A 238 -32.12 11.91 -4.47
N PRO A 239 -32.42 12.27 -5.71
CA PRO A 239 -32.28 13.64 -6.15
C PRO A 239 -33.39 14.51 -5.51
N TYR A 240 -33.01 15.71 -5.10
CA TYR A 240 -33.95 16.81 -4.85
C TYR A 240 -34.21 17.53 -6.14
#